data_502c2ad369e847607f9801d97fb06c93
#
_entry.id   502c2ad369e847607f9801d97fb06c93
#
_cell.length_a   1.000
_cell.length_b   1.000
_cell.length_c   1.000
_cell.angle_alpha   90.00
_cell.angle_beta   90.00
_cell.angle_gamma   90.00
#
_symmetry.space_group_name_H-M   'P 1'
#
loop_
_entity.id
_entity.type
_entity.pdbx_description
1 polymer ?
#
loop_
_entity_poly.entity_id
_entity_poly.type
_entity_poly.pdbx_seq_one_letter_code
_entity_poly.pdbx_strand_id
1 'polypeptide(L)'
;MDSRLDQLITTLSILAKDRKERDLIATTIATLDARYDLSKKMAKEPGIEEIIKQLLGRIASAFGSLSNVKGNRILDIACGSNTSKAPASIYIDTPFGEKRISTANTKGYTAQFEPWFCRVLLQMGAHPVGIDFGNLEGEAFEHYRVDLGRTGALDFLPSHSFDAVQDSRLFGSPEFTAQFPNQADRLIVAAEISRQEQRLLKARGIVIHSDAAHLLHERPG
;
A
#
# COMPACT_ATOMS: atom_id res chain seq x y z
N MET A 1 -12.98 3.00 24.96
CA MET A 1 -12.15 2.79 23.76
C MET A 1 -11.48 1.43 23.90
N ASP A 2 -11.22 0.69 22.84
CA ASP A 2 -10.51 -0.59 22.95
C ASP A 2 -9.07 -0.33 23.40
N SER A 3 -8.57 -1.06 24.39
CA SER A 3 -7.22 -0.89 24.98
C SER A 3 -6.09 -1.01 23.90
N ARG A 4 -6.33 -1.73 22.82
CA ARG A 4 -5.39 -1.86 21.69
C ARG A 4 -5.29 -0.59 20.87
N LEU A 5 -6.41 0.11 20.64
CA LEU A 5 -6.39 1.40 19.94
C LEU A 5 -5.65 2.45 20.76
N ASP A 6 -5.85 2.47 22.08
CA ASP A 6 -5.12 3.38 22.95
C ASP A 6 -3.60 3.10 22.95
N GLN A 7 -3.22 1.83 22.94
CA GLN A 7 -1.82 1.43 22.78
C GLN A 7 -1.25 1.84 21.42
N LEU A 8 -1.99 1.61 20.33
CA LEU A 8 -1.58 2.02 18.99
C LEU A 8 -1.39 3.53 18.91
N ILE A 9 -2.35 4.32 19.38
CA ILE A 9 -2.28 5.78 19.41
C ILE A 9 -1.06 6.24 20.23
N THR A 10 -0.84 5.64 21.39
CA THR A 10 0.31 5.96 22.26
C THR A 10 1.64 5.69 21.53
N THR A 11 1.76 4.53 20.90
CA THR A 11 2.96 4.15 20.14
C THR A 11 3.20 5.09 18.97
N LEU A 12 2.14 5.43 18.22
CA LEU A 12 2.23 6.32 17.06
C LEU A 12 2.49 7.77 17.43
N SER A 13 2.16 8.19 18.64
CA SER A 13 2.38 9.56 19.14
C SER A 13 3.86 9.96 19.15
N ILE A 14 4.79 9.00 19.09
CA ILE A 14 6.23 9.27 18.93
C ILE A 14 6.56 9.90 17.56
N LEU A 15 5.73 9.68 16.55
CA LEU A 15 5.90 10.26 15.21
C LEU A 15 5.43 11.72 15.16
N ALA A 16 4.64 12.16 16.13
CA ALA A 16 4.06 13.48 16.15
C ALA A 16 5.06 14.53 16.64
N LYS A 17 5.21 15.63 15.91
CA LYS A 17 6.07 16.75 16.28
C LYS A 17 5.45 17.64 17.35
N ASP A 18 4.15 17.70 17.42
CA ASP A 18 3.40 18.56 18.33
C ASP A 18 2.04 17.94 18.76
N ARG A 19 1.28 18.71 19.54
CA ARG A 19 -0.04 18.28 20.01
C ARG A 19 -1.02 18.10 18.84
N LYS A 20 -0.96 18.98 17.82
CA LYS A 20 -1.89 18.92 16.69
C LYS A 20 -1.72 17.63 15.89
N GLU A 21 -0.48 17.18 15.71
CA GLU A 21 -0.21 15.89 15.06
C GLU A 21 -0.62 14.69 15.92
N ARG A 22 -0.49 14.78 17.25
CA ARG A 22 -1.04 13.74 18.14
C ARG A 22 -2.56 13.64 18.02
N ASP A 23 -3.24 14.78 18.00
CA ASP A 23 -4.69 14.83 17.82
C ASP A 23 -5.10 14.30 16.43
N LEU A 24 -4.30 14.57 15.39
CA LEU A 24 -4.49 14.03 14.03
C LEU A 24 -4.37 12.51 14.01
N ILE A 25 -3.33 11.94 14.65
CA ILE A 25 -3.17 10.48 14.78
C ILE A 25 -4.39 9.88 15.48
N ALA A 26 -4.75 10.40 16.64
CA ALA A 26 -5.88 9.88 17.42
C ALA A 26 -7.18 9.91 16.62
N THR A 27 -7.47 11.02 15.96
CA THR A 27 -8.66 11.17 15.10
C THR A 27 -8.62 10.21 13.91
N THR A 28 -7.47 10.06 13.25
CA THR A 28 -7.30 9.13 12.14
C THR A 28 -7.58 7.69 12.58
N ILE A 29 -6.98 7.24 13.68
CA ILE A 29 -7.17 5.87 14.19
C ILE A 29 -8.62 5.64 14.62
N ALA A 30 -9.23 6.58 15.33
CA ALA A 30 -10.63 6.48 15.73
C ALA A 30 -11.58 6.40 14.53
N THR A 31 -11.31 7.16 13.46
CA THR A 31 -12.12 7.12 12.24
C THR A 31 -11.93 5.83 11.46
N LEU A 32 -10.70 5.31 11.39
CA LEU A 32 -10.42 4.01 10.78
C LEU A 32 -11.14 2.89 11.52
N ASP A 33 -11.18 2.95 12.86
CA ASP A 33 -11.91 1.97 13.66
C ASP A 33 -13.42 2.04 13.40
N ALA A 34 -13.99 3.23 13.50
CA ALA A 34 -15.42 3.44 13.30
C ALA A 34 -15.91 3.03 11.91
N ARG A 35 -15.07 3.18 10.88
CA ARG A 35 -15.45 2.92 9.48
C ARG A 35 -15.09 1.53 8.99
N TYR A 36 -14.00 0.97 9.48
CA TYR A 36 -13.40 -0.26 8.93
C TYR A 36 -13.19 -1.36 9.98
N ASP A 37 -13.72 -1.20 11.19
CA ASP A 37 -13.54 -2.15 12.31
C ASP A 37 -12.05 -2.45 12.60
N LEU A 38 -11.19 -1.42 12.63
CA LEU A 38 -9.74 -1.59 12.76
C LEU A 38 -9.36 -2.42 13.98
N SER A 39 -9.92 -2.14 15.16
CA SER A 39 -9.64 -2.87 16.40
C SER A 39 -9.98 -4.36 16.28
N LYS A 40 -11.14 -4.66 15.70
CA LYS A 40 -11.59 -6.04 15.47
C LYS A 40 -10.69 -6.77 14.46
N LYS A 41 -10.22 -6.08 13.44
CA LYS A 41 -9.29 -6.63 12.44
C LYS A 41 -7.91 -6.87 13.05
N MET A 42 -7.36 -5.92 13.81
CA MET A 42 -6.09 -6.09 14.54
C MET A 42 -6.15 -7.24 15.56
N ALA A 43 -7.32 -7.47 16.18
CA ALA A 43 -7.50 -8.59 17.09
C ALA A 43 -7.37 -9.95 16.40
N LYS A 44 -7.75 -10.04 15.12
CA LYS A 44 -7.67 -11.26 14.31
C LYS A 44 -6.33 -11.40 13.58
N GLU A 45 -5.75 -10.28 13.16
CA GLU A 45 -4.57 -10.18 12.33
C GLU A 45 -3.61 -9.13 12.89
N PRO A 46 -2.75 -9.48 13.87
CA PRO A 46 -1.84 -8.52 14.52
C PRO A 46 -0.93 -7.75 13.56
N GLY A 47 -0.63 -8.31 12.38
CA GLY A 47 0.17 -7.65 11.35
C GLY A 47 -0.41 -6.32 10.84
N ILE A 48 -1.73 -6.08 11.01
CA ILE A 48 -2.36 -4.82 10.61
C ILE A 48 -1.83 -3.65 11.44
N GLU A 49 -1.62 -3.86 12.74
CA GLU A 49 -1.03 -2.84 13.61
C GLU A 49 0.33 -2.38 13.10
N GLU A 50 1.19 -3.33 12.74
CA GLU A 50 2.51 -3.03 12.20
C GLU A 50 2.43 -2.31 10.84
N ILE A 51 1.47 -2.69 10.00
CA ILE A 51 1.22 -2.00 8.73
C ILE A 51 0.88 -0.53 8.99
N ILE A 52 -0.06 -0.22 9.88
CA ILE A 52 -0.45 1.16 10.18
C ILE A 52 0.74 1.96 10.72
N LYS A 53 1.57 1.37 11.60
CA LYS A 53 2.80 2.00 12.09
C LYS A 53 3.77 2.35 10.96
N GLN A 54 4.04 1.40 10.07
CA GLN A 54 4.92 1.60 8.93
C GLN A 54 4.40 2.68 7.98
N LEU A 55 3.10 2.69 7.68
CA LEU A 55 2.48 3.67 6.79
C LEU A 55 2.62 5.08 7.36
N LEU A 56 2.29 5.30 8.63
CA LEU A 56 2.45 6.62 9.26
C LEU A 56 3.92 7.02 9.35
N GLY A 57 4.82 6.08 9.64
CA GLY A 57 6.26 6.32 9.64
C GLY A 57 6.79 6.76 8.27
N ARG A 58 6.36 6.10 7.19
CA ARG A 58 6.70 6.48 5.81
C ARG A 58 6.18 7.87 5.46
N ILE A 59 4.93 8.20 5.82
CA ILE A 59 4.34 9.52 5.61
C ILE A 59 5.15 10.58 6.36
N ALA A 60 5.43 10.38 7.64
CA ALA A 60 6.21 11.31 8.45
C ALA A 60 7.61 11.55 7.88
N SER A 61 8.27 10.48 7.42
CA SER A 61 9.59 10.55 6.79
C SER A 61 9.56 11.30 5.47
N ALA A 62 8.63 10.94 4.58
CA ALA A 62 8.55 11.47 3.22
C ALA A 62 8.17 12.96 3.19
N PHE A 63 7.22 13.38 4.02
CA PHE A 63 6.72 14.75 4.07
C PHE A 63 7.38 15.59 5.17
N GLY A 64 8.27 14.99 5.95
CA GLY A 64 8.91 15.62 7.09
C GLY A 64 7.97 15.86 8.28
N SER A 65 6.66 15.69 8.13
CA SER A 65 5.62 15.85 9.14
C SER A 65 4.33 15.20 8.68
N LEU A 66 3.53 14.66 9.60
CA LEU A 66 2.23 14.07 9.28
C LEU A 66 1.24 15.11 8.76
N SER A 67 1.30 16.34 9.28
CA SER A 67 0.42 17.44 8.88
C SER A 67 0.66 17.90 7.45
N ASN A 68 1.86 17.72 6.91
CA ASN A 68 2.22 18.17 5.56
C ASN A 68 1.60 17.32 4.44
N VAL A 69 1.00 16.19 4.77
CA VAL A 69 0.34 15.34 3.77
C VAL A 69 -0.99 15.92 3.29
N LYS A 70 -1.60 16.81 4.09
CA LYS A 70 -2.90 17.41 3.80
C LYS A 70 -2.91 18.15 2.46
N GLY A 71 -3.93 17.86 1.64
CA GLY A 71 -4.14 18.48 0.32
C GLY A 71 -3.28 17.90 -0.79
N ASN A 72 -2.31 17.04 -0.51
CA ASN A 72 -1.49 16.39 -1.54
C ASN A 72 -2.29 15.31 -2.27
N ARG A 73 -2.11 15.20 -3.58
CA ARG A 73 -2.63 14.12 -4.40
C ARG A 73 -1.59 13.00 -4.47
N ILE A 74 -1.92 11.83 -3.94
CA ILE A 74 -0.97 10.75 -3.72
C ILE A 74 -1.47 9.47 -4.40
N LEU A 75 -0.63 8.87 -5.24
CA LEU A 75 -0.92 7.61 -5.90
C LEU A 75 -0.37 6.44 -5.09
N ASP A 76 -1.20 5.44 -4.87
CA ASP A 76 -0.82 4.15 -4.27
C ASP A 76 -1.02 3.04 -5.31
N ILE A 77 0.08 2.55 -5.86
CA ILE A 77 0.11 1.49 -6.87
C ILE A 77 0.11 0.14 -6.15
N ALA A 78 -0.81 -0.75 -6.52
CA ALA A 78 -1.10 -1.99 -5.80
C ALA A 78 -1.54 -1.73 -4.36
N CYS A 79 -2.49 -0.82 -4.19
CA CYS A 79 -2.94 -0.33 -2.89
C CYS A 79 -3.62 -1.39 -2.01
N GLY A 80 -3.97 -2.54 -2.58
CA GLY A 80 -4.79 -3.57 -1.95
C GLY A 80 -6.27 -3.43 -2.29
N SER A 81 -7.07 -4.39 -1.84
CA SER A 81 -8.51 -4.42 -2.13
C SER A 81 -9.34 -4.77 -0.89
N ASN A 82 -10.61 -4.35 -0.88
CA ASN A 82 -11.52 -4.62 0.23
C ASN A 82 -12.10 -6.04 0.22
N THR A 83 -11.81 -6.83 -0.81
CA THR A 83 -12.26 -8.22 -0.98
C THR A 83 -11.10 -9.15 -1.36
N SER A 84 -9.88 -8.81 -0.95
CA SER A 84 -8.71 -9.66 -1.20
C SER A 84 -8.93 -11.06 -0.67
N LYS A 85 -8.99 -12.02 -1.58
CA LYS A 85 -8.88 -13.45 -1.23
C LYS A 85 -7.48 -13.88 -1.64
N ALA A 86 -6.69 -14.32 -0.69
CA ALA A 86 -5.47 -15.01 -1.03
C ALA A 86 -5.80 -16.22 -1.92
N PRO A 87 -5.08 -16.44 -3.02
CA PRO A 87 -5.30 -17.60 -3.86
C PRO A 87 -5.12 -18.89 -3.04
N ALA A 88 -5.86 -19.94 -3.37
CA ALA A 88 -5.78 -21.22 -2.65
C ALA A 88 -4.38 -21.85 -2.70
N SER A 89 -3.57 -21.45 -3.65
CA SER A 89 -2.16 -21.84 -3.78
C SER A 89 -1.42 -20.81 -4.63
N ILE A 90 -0.15 -20.66 -4.33
CA ILE A 90 0.80 -19.88 -5.13
C ILE A 90 1.86 -20.84 -5.68
N TYR A 91 2.42 -20.49 -6.81
CA TYR A 91 3.56 -21.17 -7.39
C TYR A 91 4.78 -20.28 -7.20
N ILE A 92 5.84 -20.84 -6.69
CA ILE A 92 7.12 -20.17 -6.54
C ILE A 92 8.19 -20.94 -7.30
N ASP A 93 9.04 -20.20 -8.04
CA ASP A 93 10.24 -20.78 -8.60
C ASP A 93 11.27 -21.02 -7.50
N THR A 94 11.80 -22.23 -7.50
CA THR A 94 12.93 -22.59 -6.65
C THR A 94 14.08 -23.09 -7.52
N PRO A 95 15.32 -23.16 -6.99
CA PRO A 95 16.44 -23.77 -7.72
C PRO A 95 16.19 -25.22 -8.16
N PHE A 96 15.16 -25.86 -7.63
CA PHE A 96 14.75 -27.25 -7.93
C PHE A 96 13.49 -27.32 -8.79
N GLY A 97 13.05 -26.22 -9.38
CA GLY A 97 11.84 -26.11 -10.18
C GLY A 97 10.68 -25.42 -9.47
N GLU A 98 9.57 -25.28 -10.18
CA GLU A 98 8.36 -24.65 -9.68
C GLU A 98 7.78 -25.44 -8.50
N LYS A 99 7.57 -24.78 -7.37
CA LYS A 99 6.97 -25.36 -6.18
C LYS A 99 5.61 -24.70 -5.91
N ARG A 100 4.57 -25.53 -5.86
CA ARG A 100 3.26 -25.09 -5.38
C ARG A 100 3.29 -24.99 -3.86
N ILE A 101 3.02 -23.79 -3.35
CA ILE A 101 2.78 -23.57 -1.92
C ILE A 101 1.28 -23.46 -1.71
N SER A 102 0.74 -24.38 -0.91
CA SER A 102 -0.64 -24.27 -0.48
C SER A 102 -0.77 -23.12 0.49
N THR A 103 -1.62 -22.15 0.16
CA THR A 103 -2.02 -21.07 1.06
C THR A 103 -3.23 -21.50 1.90
N ALA A 104 -3.35 -22.79 2.20
CA ALA A 104 -4.50 -23.38 2.88
C ALA A 104 -4.84 -22.72 4.22
N ASN A 105 -3.84 -22.12 4.87
CA ASN A 105 -4.03 -21.33 6.09
C ASN A 105 -4.56 -19.91 5.81
N THR A 106 -4.57 -19.48 4.55
CA THR A 106 -5.08 -18.17 4.09
C THR A 106 -6.40 -18.35 3.33
N LYS A 107 -7.15 -19.42 3.60
CA LYS A 107 -8.50 -19.62 3.07
C LYS A 107 -9.40 -18.48 3.51
N GLY A 108 -9.47 -17.45 2.69
CA GLY A 108 -10.37 -16.35 2.91
C GLY A 108 -9.71 -14.98 2.73
N TYR A 109 -10.50 -14.00 3.03
CA TYR A 109 -10.14 -12.62 3.06
C TYR A 109 -9.08 -12.32 4.13
N THR A 110 -8.04 -11.62 3.74
CA THR A 110 -6.96 -11.18 4.63
C THR A 110 -6.97 -9.66 4.71
N ALA A 111 -7.35 -9.13 5.86
CA ALA A 111 -7.47 -7.70 6.08
C ALA A 111 -6.12 -6.95 5.98
N GLN A 112 -5.00 -7.66 6.04
CA GLN A 112 -3.67 -7.08 5.80
C GLN A 112 -3.49 -6.51 4.39
N PHE A 113 -4.22 -7.02 3.40
CA PHE A 113 -4.16 -6.56 2.00
C PHE A 113 -5.26 -5.56 1.64
N GLU A 114 -5.96 -5.01 2.64
CA GLU A 114 -6.87 -3.90 2.42
C GLU A 114 -6.10 -2.60 2.12
N PRO A 115 -6.74 -1.60 1.48
CA PRO A 115 -6.10 -0.38 1.04
C PRO A 115 -5.83 0.60 2.20
N TRP A 116 -5.09 0.14 3.21
CA TRP A 116 -4.85 0.90 4.44
C TRP A 116 -4.15 2.23 4.20
N PHE A 117 -3.21 2.28 3.23
CA PHE A 117 -2.50 3.52 2.96
C PHE A 117 -3.44 4.61 2.44
N CYS A 118 -4.27 4.30 1.44
CA CYS A 118 -5.27 5.23 0.93
C CYS A 118 -6.27 5.64 2.02
N ARG A 119 -6.70 4.70 2.86
CA ARG A 119 -7.62 4.98 3.98
C ARG A 119 -7.00 5.94 5.00
N VAL A 120 -5.73 5.72 5.39
CA VAL A 120 -4.97 6.60 6.30
C VAL A 120 -4.82 7.99 5.69
N LEU A 121 -4.35 8.08 4.45
CA LEU A 121 -4.16 9.35 3.74
C LEU A 121 -5.44 10.17 3.67
N LEU A 122 -6.56 9.52 3.35
CA LEU A 122 -7.87 10.18 3.29
C LEU A 122 -8.25 10.81 4.63
N GLN A 123 -8.04 10.10 5.75
CA GLN A 123 -8.35 10.63 7.09
C GLN A 123 -7.40 11.77 7.50
N MET A 124 -6.19 11.80 6.94
CA MET A 124 -5.23 12.88 7.16
C MET A 124 -5.47 14.08 6.22
N GLY A 125 -6.51 14.05 5.40
CA GLY A 125 -6.92 15.15 4.52
C GLY A 125 -6.12 15.23 3.22
N ALA A 126 -5.44 14.18 2.81
CA ALA A 126 -4.88 14.04 1.47
C ALA A 126 -5.94 13.61 0.45
N HIS A 127 -5.58 13.60 -0.82
CA HIS A 127 -6.36 13.11 -1.95
C HIS A 127 -5.72 11.83 -2.52
N PRO A 128 -5.91 10.67 -1.87
CA PRO A 128 -5.33 9.43 -2.36
C PRO A 128 -6.05 8.94 -3.62
N VAL A 129 -5.26 8.35 -4.51
CA VAL A 129 -5.72 7.59 -5.68
C VAL A 129 -5.17 6.18 -5.55
N GLY A 130 -6.04 5.20 -5.41
CA GLY A 130 -5.66 3.79 -5.27
C GLY A 130 -5.79 3.03 -6.57
N ILE A 131 -4.80 2.22 -6.90
CA ILE A 131 -4.83 1.32 -8.04
C ILE A 131 -4.56 -0.09 -7.58
N ASP A 132 -5.46 -1.01 -7.95
CA ASP A 132 -5.31 -2.43 -7.65
C ASP A 132 -6.03 -3.28 -8.69
N PHE A 133 -5.66 -4.54 -8.79
CA PHE A 133 -6.38 -5.53 -9.59
C PHE A 133 -7.69 -5.96 -8.93
N GLY A 134 -7.75 -5.91 -7.61
CA GLY A 134 -8.88 -6.33 -6.79
C GLY A 134 -10.05 -5.36 -6.79
N ASN A 135 -11.07 -5.67 -6.00
CA ASN A 135 -12.25 -4.83 -5.87
C ASN A 135 -12.00 -3.70 -4.84
N LEU A 136 -12.31 -2.48 -5.24
CA LEU A 136 -12.22 -1.27 -4.43
C LEU A 136 -13.59 -0.57 -4.27
N GLU A 137 -14.69 -1.21 -4.72
CA GLU A 137 -16.04 -0.65 -4.58
C GLU A 137 -16.36 -0.35 -3.11
N GLY A 138 -16.96 0.82 -2.87
CA GLY A 138 -17.31 1.28 -1.53
C GLY A 138 -16.18 2.03 -0.80
N GLU A 139 -14.96 2.08 -1.34
CA GLU A 139 -13.93 2.96 -0.82
C GLU A 139 -14.27 4.42 -1.13
N ALA A 140 -13.88 5.34 -0.22
CA ALA A 140 -14.27 6.76 -0.34
C ALA A 140 -13.22 7.61 -1.05
N PHE A 141 -12.14 7.02 -1.48
CA PHE A 141 -11.09 7.68 -2.26
C PHE A 141 -11.23 7.36 -3.75
N GLU A 142 -10.60 8.17 -4.59
CA GLU A 142 -10.50 7.91 -6.05
C GLU A 142 -9.75 6.60 -6.28
N HIS A 143 -10.33 5.69 -7.07
CA HIS A 143 -9.70 4.39 -7.28
C HIS A 143 -10.00 3.81 -8.66
N TYR A 144 -9.08 2.94 -9.12
CA TYR A 144 -9.19 2.28 -10.41
C TYR A 144 -8.78 0.80 -10.30
N ARG A 145 -9.54 -0.04 -10.95
CA ARG A 145 -9.21 -1.46 -11.09
C ARG A 145 -8.37 -1.66 -12.34
N VAL A 146 -7.08 -2.00 -12.17
CA VAL A 146 -6.09 -2.07 -13.24
C VAL A 146 -5.22 -3.32 -13.12
N ASP A 147 -5.00 -4.00 -14.22
CA ASP A 147 -3.99 -5.05 -14.33
C ASP A 147 -2.62 -4.42 -14.62
N LEU A 148 -1.80 -4.26 -13.58
CA LEU A 148 -0.49 -3.64 -13.63
C LEU A 148 0.55 -4.45 -14.44
N GLY A 149 0.25 -5.71 -14.75
CA GLY A 149 1.09 -6.54 -15.62
C GLY A 149 1.00 -6.18 -17.11
N ARG A 150 0.07 -5.28 -17.49
CA ARG A 150 -0.08 -4.84 -18.87
C ARG A 150 0.77 -3.62 -19.16
N THR A 151 1.45 -3.62 -20.31
CA THR A 151 2.16 -2.43 -20.79
C THR A 151 1.18 -1.27 -20.96
N GLY A 152 1.57 -0.09 -20.48
CA GLY A 152 0.72 1.10 -20.53
C GLY A 152 -0.46 1.10 -19.55
N ALA A 153 -0.47 0.21 -18.57
CA ALA A 153 -1.55 0.06 -17.61
C ALA A 153 -1.92 1.37 -16.88
N LEU A 154 -0.98 2.30 -16.74
CA LEU A 154 -1.17 3.59 -16.06
C LEU A 154 -1.24 4.78 -17.03
N ASP A 155 -1.26 4.58 -18.35
CA ASP A 155 -1.22 5.66 -19.35
C ASP A 155 -2.46 6.56 -19.33
N PHE A 156 -3.57 6.09 -18.77
CA PHE A 156 -4.78 6.89 -18.59
C PHE A 156 -4.64 7.98 -17.52
N LEU A 157 -3.64 7.88 -16.64
CA LEU A 157 -3.36 8.91 -15.63
C LEU A 157 -2.53 10.05 -16.24
N PRO A 158 -2.91 11.32 -16.00
CA PRO A 158 -2.17 12.47 -16.53
C PRO A 158 -0.74 12.53 -15.98
N SER A 159 0.22 12.86 -16.83
CA SER A 159 1.61 13.13 -16.41
C SER A 159 1.66 14.31 -15.43
N HIS A 160 2.63 14.28 -14.53
CA HIS A 160 2.90 15.37 -13.58
C HIS A 160 1.68 15.78 -12.73
N SER A 161 0.85 14.80 -12.34
CA SER A 161 -0.41 15.04 -11.63
C SER A 161 -0.39 14.67 -10.15
N PHE A 162 0.66 14.00 -9.68
CA PHE A 162 0.77 13.55 -8.29
C PHE A 162 1.89 14.27 -7.52
N ASP A 163 1.61 14.61 -6.27
CA ASP A 163 2.60 15.17 -5.35
C ASP A 163 3.49 14.08 -4.77
N ALA A 164 2.96 12.87 -4.67
CA ALA A 164 3.72 11.70 -4.26
C ALA A 164 3.18 10.44 -4.92
N VAL A 165 4.07 9.44 -5.06
CA VAL A 165 3.74 8.10 -5.53
C VAL A 165 4.32 7.08 -4.56
N GLN A 166 3.60 6.00 -4.35
CA GLN A 166 4.07 4.82 -3.64
C GLN A 166 3.68 3.59 -4.45
N ASP A 167 4.59 2.61 -4.53
CA ASP A 167 4.22 1.23 -4.76
C ASP A 167 4.67 0.41 -3.54
N SER A 168 3.88 -0.54 -3.13
CA SER A 168 4.32 -1.47 -2.11
C SER A 168 3.59 -2.79 -2.24
N ARG A 169 4.31 -3.89 -1.97
CA ARG A 169 3.80 -5.26 -1.98
C ARG A 169 3.33 -5.80 -3.35
N LEU A 170 3.51 -5.05 -4.45
CA LEU A 170 3.16 -5.55 -5.77
C LEU A 170 3.98 -6.79 -6.11
N PHE A 171 5.31 -6.65 -6.10
CA PHE A 171 6.24 -7.70 -6.54
C PHE A 171 6.35 -8.89 -5.59
N GLY A 172 5.94 -8.71 -4.33
CA GLY A 172 5.83 -9.77 -3.34
C GLY A 172 4.42 -10.36 -3.21
N SER A 173 3.44 -9.89 -4.00
CA SER A 173 2.09 -10.43 -3.91
C SER A 173 2.02 -11.82 -4.54
N PRO A 174 1.21 -12.73 -3.96
CA PRO A 174 1.00 -14.06 -4.52
C PRO A 174 0.45 -14.02 -5.94
N GLU A 175 -0.46 -13.09 -6.21
CA GLU A 175 -1.09 -12.92 -7.51
C GLU A 175 -0.07 -12.49 -8.57
N PHE A 176 0.77 -11.53 -8.24
CA PHE A 176 1.81 -11.05 -9.16
C PHE A 176 2.86 -12.14 -9.42
N THR A 177 3.27 -12.87 -8.38
CA THR A 177 4.22 -13.97 -8.50
C THR A 177 3.66 -15.11 -9.35
N ALA A 178 2.35 -15.40 -9.23
CA ALA A 178 1.69 -16.39 -10.05
C ALA A 178 1.57 -15.96 -11.52
N GLN A 179 1.35 -14.67 -11.77
CA GLN A 179 1.26 -14.12 -13.13
C GLN A 179 2.63 -14.03 -13.82
N PHE A 180 3.67 -13.70 -13.07
CA PHE A 180 5.04 -13.53 -13.55
C PHE A 180 6.00 -14.45 -12.76
N PRO A 181 6.02 -15.75 -13.05
CA PRO A 181 6.81 -16.71 -12.29
C PRO A 181 8.31 -16.48 -12.47
N ASN A 182 8.76 -16.03 -13.63
CA ASN A 182 10.18 -15.81 -13.84
C ASN A 182 10.62 -14.36 -13.49
N GLN A 183 11.88 -14.24 -13.04
CA GLN A 183 12.44 -12.97 -12.58
C GLN A 183 12.57 -11.94 -13.72
N ALA A 184 12.87 -12.38 -14.93
CA ALA A 184 13.06 -11.46 -16.07
C ALA A 184 11.77 -10.69 -16.35
N ASP A 185 10.61 -11.36 -16.35
CA ASP A 185 9.33 -10.72 -16.58
C ASP A 185 8.98 -9.74 -15.45
N ARG A 186 9.27 -10.12 -14.19
CA ARG A 186 9.11 -9.21 -13.05
C ARG A 186 9.96 -7.95 -13.17
N LEU A 187 11.20 -8.06 -13.65
CA LEU A 187 12.07 -6.91 -13.89
C LEU A 187 11.54 -6.00 -15.01
N ILE A 188 10.94 -6.56 -16.07
CA ILE A 188 10.32 -5.77 -17.13
C ILE A 188 9.15 -4.95 -16.55
N VAL A 189 8.27 -5.57 -15.76
CA VAL A 189 7.16 -4.87 -15.13
C VAL A 189 7.67 -3.84 -14.12
N ALA A 190 8.69 -4.15 -13.33
CA ALA A 190 9.29 -3.20 -12.40
C ALA A 190 9.87 -1.96 -13.11
N ALA A 191 10.56 -2.16 -14.24
CA ALA A 191 11.06 -1.06 -15.05
C ALA A 191 9.93 -0.18 -15.59
N GLU A 192 8.84 -0.77 -16.06
CA GLU A 192 7.67 -0.03 -16.50
C GLU A 192 7.00 0.74 -15.36
N ILE A 193 6.78 0.13 -14.20
CA ILE A 193 6.21 0.82 -13.03
C ILE A 193 7.12 1.99 -12.62
N SER A 194 8.42 1.78 -12.50
CA SER A 194 9.37 2.85 -12.14
C SER A 194 9.35 4.00 -13.15
N ARG A 195 9.27 3.70 -14.45
CA ARG A 195 9.11 4.70 -15.52
C ARG A 195 7.81 5.49 -15.35
N GLN A 196 6.71 4.82 -15.02
CA GLN A 196 5.41 5.45 -14.80
C GLN A 196 5.41 6.32 -13.54
N GLU A 197 6.03 5.89 -12.45
CA GLU A 197 6.21 6.71 -11.25
C GLU A 197 6.86 8.05 -11.59
N GLN A 198 7.96 8.02 -12.36
CA GLN A 198 8.65 9.23 -12.82
C GLN A 198 7.74 10.13 -13.68
N ARG A 199 6.99 9.54 -14.62
CA ARG A 199 6.07 10.28 -15.50
C ARG A 199 4.94 10.96 -14.73
N LEU A 200 4.41 10.29 -13.71
CA LEU A 200 3.24 10.72 -12.96
C LEU A 200 3.54 11.78 -11.91
N LEU A 201 4.79 11.81 -11.40
CA LEU A 201 5.20 12.78 -10.40
C LEU A 201 5.28 14.21 -10.95
N LYS A 202 4.81 15.18 -10.18
CA LYS A 202 5.09 16.60 -10.39
C LYS A 202 6.60 16.87 -10.29
N ALA A 203 7.06 18.02 -10.78
CA ALA A 203 8.48 18.39 -10.78
C ALA A 203 9.16 18.33 -9.38
N ARG A 204 8.40 18.52 -8.32
CA ARG A 204 8.86 18.38 -6.92
C ARG A 204 8.17 17.25 -6.18
N GLY A 205 7.58 16.33 -6.92
CA GLY A 205 6.93 15.15 -6.36
C GLY A 205 7.96 14.19 -5.78
N ILE A 206 7.51 13.38 -4.85
CA ILE A 206 8.36 12.43 -4.12
C ILE A 206 7.90 10.98 -4.32
N VAL A 207 8.84 10.07 -4.33
CA VAL A 207 8.58 8.63 -4.17
C VAL A 207 8.62 8.33 -2.67
N ILE A 208 7.49 7.90 -2.10
CA ILE A 208 7.42 7.54 -0.68
C ILE A 208 8.11 6.21 -0.45
N HIS A 209 7.82 5.25 -1.30
CA HIS A 209 8.40 3.92 -1.31
C HIS A 209 8.18 3.29 -2.67
N SER A 210 9.17 2.58 -3.20
CA SER A 210 9.03 1.85 -4.45
C SER A 210 9.69 0.48 -4.36
N ASP A 211 8.87 -0.57 -4.35
CA ASP A 211 9.32 -1.95 -4.48
C ASP A 211 9.91 -2.21 -5.88
N ALA A 212 9.40 -1.51 -6.90
CA ALA A 212 9.95 -1.54 -8.26
C ALA A 212 11.42 -1.09 -8.27
N ALA A 213 11.71 0.05 -7.64
CA ALA A 213 13.08 0.55 -7.54
C ALA A 213 14.00 -0.41 -6.76
N HIS A 214 13.51 -0.98 -5.66
CA HIS A 214 14.27 -1.98 -4.90
C HIS A 214 14.61 -3.20 -5.76
N LEU A 215 13.64 -3.77 -6.47
CA LEU A 215 13.85 -4.93 -7.34
C LEU A 215 14.87 -4.67 -8.45
N LEU A 216 14.88 -3.44 -9.02
CA LEU A 216 15.81 -3.05 -10.07
C LEU A 216 17.24 -2.83 -9.55
N HIS A 217 17.41 -2.50 -8.26
CA HIS A 217 18.71 -2.31 -7.62
C HIS A 217 19.31 -3.60 -7.06
N GLU A 218 18.51 -4.61 -6.80
CA GLU A 218 18.99 -5.95 -6.43
C GLU A 218 19.61 -6.60 -7.67
N ARG A 219 20.91 -6.38 -7.89
CA ARG A 219 21.65 -7.08 -8.96
C ARG A 219 21.68 -8.57 -8.61
N PRO A 220 21.36 -9.44 -9.58
CA PRO A 220 21.63 -10.85 -9.41
C PRO A 220 23.14 -11.02 -9.17
N GLY A 221 23.49 -11.59 -8.03
CA GLY A 221 24.86 -11.98 -7.68
C GLY A 221 25.39 -13.13 -8.56
#